data_630c2d06f04fdd3f57f0da18ac7e02a5
#
_entry.id   630c2d06f04fdd3f57f0da18ac7e02a5
#
_cell.length_a   1.000
_cell.length_b   1.000
_cell.length_c   1.000
_cell.angle_alpha   90.00
_cell.angle_beta   90.00
_cell.angle_gamma   90.00
#
_symmetry.space_group_name_H-M   'P 1'
#
loop_
_entity.id
_entity.type
_entity.pdbx_description
1 polymer ?
#
loop_
_entity_poly.entity_id
_entity_poly.type
_entity_poly.pdbx_seq_one_letter_code
_entity_poly.pdbx_strand_id
1 'polypeptide(L)'
;MKKALLTLSALALCMAAGSALAKEYKELRFGVDPSYAPFESKAADGSLVGFDIDLGNAICAELKVKCKWVESDFDGMIPGLNANKFDGVISSMTVTPAREKAIDFSSELFSGPTSYVFKKGSGLSDDVASLKGKSVGYEQGTIQEAYAKAVLEKAGVKIQAYANQDQVYADLKNGRLDASIQDMLQAELGFLKSPDGANYEVSKPVDSELLPAKTAVGIKKGNKDLKALLDKGIKALHDDGKYAEIQKKHFGDLNLYSGK
;
A
#
# COMPACT_ATOMS: atom_id res chain seq x y z
N MET A 1 77.71 3.17 -12.39
CA MET A 1 76.46 3.75 -12.95
C MET A 1 75.52 2.64 -13.34
N LYS A 2 74.79 2.04 -12.43
CA LYS A 2 73.73 1.04 -12.65
C LYS A 2 72.91 0.91 -11.35
N LYS A 3 72.14 1.93 -10.92
CA LYS A 3 71.17 1.85 -9.84
C LYS A 3 70.22 3.03 -9.95
N ALA A 4 69.31 3.09 -10.92
CA ALA A 4 68.26 4.09 -10.99
C ALA A 4 67.21 3.75 -12.09
N LEU A 5 66.62 2.55 -12.07
CA LEU A 5 65.55 2.20 -13.04
C LEU A 5 64.57 1.15 -12.50
N LEU A 6 64.26 1.18 -11.21
CA LEU A 6 63.35 0.16 -10.62
C LEU A 6 62.30 0.72 -9.65
N THR A 7 61.88 1.99 -9.78
CA THR A 7 60.90 2.61 -8.86
C THR A 7 59.74 3.34 -9.54
N LEU A 8 59.38 3.01 -10.79
CA LEU A 8 58.27 3.67 -11.48
C LEU A 8 57.13 2.74 -11.93
N SER A 9 57.07 1.49 -11.48
CA SER A 9 56.01 0.54 -11.91
C SER A 9 55.01 0.13 -10.84
N ALA A 10 54.99 0.78 -9.67
CA ALA A 10 54.11 0.38 -8.54
C ALA A 10 52.96 1.33 -8.25
N LEU A 11 52.69 2.35 -9.07
CA LEU A 11 51.63 3.37 -8.77
C LEU A 11 50.45 3.38 -9.76
N ALA A 12 50.30 2.39 -10.63
CA ALA A 12 49.25 2.32 -11.63
C ALA A 12 48.14 1.26 -11.34
N LEU A 13 48.10 0.66 -10.15
CA LEU A 13 47.21 -0.48 -9.86
C LEU A 13 46.15 -0.22 -8.79
N CYS A 14 45.83 1.03 -8.45
CA CYS A 14 44.85 1.37 -7.39
C CYS A 14 43.66 2.23 -7.84
N MET A 15 43.31 2.29 -9.12
CA MET A 15 42.09 3.00 -9.56
C MET A 15 41.09 2.11 -10.34
N ALA A 16 41.05 0.83 -10.05
CA ALA A 16 39.85 0.02 -10.32
C ALA A 16 38.96 0.03 -9.11
N ALA A 17 38.59 1.23 -8.61
CA ALA A 17 37.42 1.38 -7.75
C ALA A 17 36.23 0.97 -8.62
N GLY A 18 35.77 -0.28 -8.42
CA GLY A 18 34.61 -0.81 -9.09
C GLY A 18 33.42 0.13 -8.87
N SER A 19 33.09 0.89 -9.90
CA SER A 19 31.78 1.49 -10.00
C SER A 19 30.82 0.30 -9.93
N ALA A 20 30.21 0.05 -8.77
CA ALA A 20 29.06 -0.83 -8.67
C ALA A 20 28.05 -0.25 -9.65
N LEU A 21 27.95 -0.87 -10.85
CA LEU A 21 26.95 -0.47 -11.84
C LEU A 21 25.61 -0.66 -11.14
N ALA A 22 24.96 0.47 -10.78
CA ALA A 22 23.60 0.43 -10.27
C ALA A 22 22.76 -0.38 -11.26
N LYS A 23 21.96 -1.31 -10.76
CA LYS A 23 21.12 -2.16 -11.60
C LYS A 23 20.21 -1.27 -12.45
N GLU A 24 20.34 -1.34 -13.76
CA GLU A 24 19.48 -0.62 -14.69
C GLU A 24 18.13 -1.34 -14.79
N TYR A 25 17.07 -0.65 -14.40
CA TYR A 25 15.69 -1.13 -14.55
C TYR A 25 15.11 -0.57 -15.85
N LYS A 26 14.66 -1.44 -16.76
CA LYS A 26 13.92 -1.06 -17.98
C LYS A 26 12.41 -1.21 -17.82
N GLU A 27 11.99 -2.09 -16.92
CA GLU A 27 10.61 -2.37 -16.56
C GLU A 27 10.54 -2.62 -15.06
N LEU A 28 9.48 -2.14 -14.42
CA LEU A 28 9.12 -2.45 -13.04
C LEU A 28 7.75 -3.13 -13.03
N ARG A 29 7.67 -4.28 -12.38
CA ARG A 29 6.44 -5.02 -12.17
C ARG A 29 5.93 -4.70 -10.77
N PHE A 30 4.69 -4.20 -10.68
CA PHE A 30 4.05 -3.92 -9.39
C PHE A 30 2.92 -4.90 -9.14
N GLY A 31 2.90 -5.52 -7.94
CA GLY A 31 1.77 -6.28 -7.42
C GLY A 31 0.67 -5.34 -6.99
N VAL A 32 -0.59 -5.67 -7.31
CA VAL A 32 -1.77 -4.87 -6.99
C VAL A 32 -2.98 -5.78 -6.75
N ASP A 33 -3.80 -5.46 -5.73
CA ASP A 33 -5.13 -6.05 -5.52
C ASP A 33 -6.20 -5.07 -6.00
N PRO A 34 -6.87 -5.33 -7.14
CA PRO A 34 -7.77 -4.37 -7.75
C PRO A 34 -9.20 -4.37 -7.16
N SER A 35 -9.33 -4.58 -5.86
CA SER A 35 -10.60 -4.58 -5.12
C SER A 35 -10.74 -3.41 -4.14
N TYR A 36 -9.98 -2.32 -4.33
CA TYR A 36 -9.81 -1.28 -3.32
C TYR A 36 -10.02 0.14 -3.85
N ALA A 37 -11.15 0.37 -4.59
CA ALA A 37 -11.49 1.69 -5.08
C ALA A 37 -11.60 2.72 -3.93
N PRO A 38 -11.10 3.97 -4.09
CA PRO A 38 -10.59 4.60 -5.30
C PRO A 38 -9.07 4.47 -5.51
N PHE A 39 -8.38 3.66 -4.69
CA PHE A 39 -6.92 3.49 -4.78
C PHE A 39 -6.53 2.60 -5.96
N GLU A 40 -7.10 1.39 -6.04
CA GLU A 40 -6.93 0.46 -7.15
C GLU A 40 -8.20 -0.36 -7.40
N SER A 41 -8.61 -0.40 -8.66
CA SER A 41 -9.81 -1.15 -9.09
C SER A 41 -9.77 -1.44 -10.58
N LYS A 42 -10.75 -2.22 -11.05
CA LYS A 42 -10.98 -2.47 -12.47
C LYS A 42 -12.06 -1.55 -13.01
N ALA A 43 -11.76 -0.88 -14.13
CA ALA A 43 -12.77 -0.22 -14.95
C ALA A 43 -13.62 -1.25 -15.70
N ALA A 44 -14.72 -0.79 -16.33
CA ALA A 44 -15.64 -1.65 -17.07
C ALA A 44 -14.99 -2.38 -18.26
N ASP A 45 -13.92 -1.83 -18.83
CA ASP A 45 -13.13 -2.43 -19.91
C ASP A 45 -12.04 -3.39 -19.40
N GLY A 46 -11.94 -3.60 -18.08
CA GLY A 46 -10.96 -4.44 -17.42
C GLY A 46 -9.60 -3.75 -17.16
N SER A 47 -9.42 -2.50 -17.55
CA SER A 47 -8.19 -1.76 -17.24
C SER A 47 -8.10 -1.43 -15.76
N LEU A 48 -6.87 -1.38 -15.25
CA LEU A 48 -6.61 -0.96 -13.86
C LEU A 48 -6.68 0.56 -13.77
N VAL A 49 -7.40 1.06 -12.76
CA VAL A 49 -7.59 2.48 -12.48
C VAL A 49 -7.51 2.76 -10.98
N GLY A 50 -7.24 4.00 -10.63
CA GLY A 50 -7.21 4.45 -9.24
C GLY A 50 -5.98 5.27 -8.92
N PHE A 51 -5.93 5.74 -7.66
CA PHE A 51 -4.84 6.61 -7.20
C PHE A 51 -3.48 5.91 -7.23
N ASP A 52 -3.40 4.68 -6.72
CA ASP A 52 -2.18 3.87 -6.68
C ASP A 52 -1.69 3.54 -8.09
N ILE A 53 -2.62 3.30 -9.03
CA ILE A 53 -2.31 3.03 -10.44
C ILE A 53 -1.72 4.29 -11.11
N ASP A 54 -2.37 5.44 -10.94
CA ASP A 54 -1.90 6.70 -11.50
C ASP A 54 -0.54 7.10 -10.90
N LEU A 55 -0.39 6.94 -9.58
CA LEU A 55 0.85 7.26 -8.88
C LEU A 55 2.01 6.35 -9.33
N GLY A 56 1.78 5.04 -9.40
CA GLY A 56 2.78 4.08 -9.88
C GLY A 56 3.20 4.35 -11.33
N ASN A 57 2.22 4.63 -12.21
CA ASN A 57 2.50 4.99 -13.60
C ASN A 57 3.29 6.30 -13.71
N ALA A 58 2.98 7.30 -12.88
CA ALA A 58 3.72 8.56 -12.83
C ALA A 58 5.16 8.36 -12.34
N ILE A 59 5.37 7.53 -11.29
CA ILE A 59 6.72 7.15 -10.83
C ILE A 59 7.50 6.49 -11.96
N CYS A 60 6.92 5.53 -12.69
CA CYS A 60 7.59 4.88 -13.82
C CYS A 60 7.94 5.87 -14.93
N ALA A 61 7.02 6.79 -15.25
CA ALA A 61 7.26 7.80 -16.29
C ALA A 61 8.44 8.71 -15.91
N GLU A 62 8.48 9.19 -14.66
CA GLU A 62 9.59 9.99 -14.15
C GLU A 62 10.92 9.24 -14.21
N LEU A 63 10.92 7.97 -13.84
CA LEU A 63 12.09 7.11 -13.87
C LEU A 63 12.46 6.61 -15.29
N LYS A 64 11.64 6.90 -16.30
CA LYS A 64 11.79 6.45 -17.69
C LYS A 64 11.87 4.93 -17.83
N VAL A 65 11.08 4.22 -17.03
CA VAL A 65 10.93 2.76 -17.06
C VAL A 65 9.51 2.39 -17.45
N LYS A 66 9.30 1.15 -17.91
CA LYS A 66 7.93 0.65 -18.15
C LYS A 66 7.31 0.19 -16.85
N CYS A 67 6.06 0.55 -16.59
CA CYS A 67 5.23 -0.08 -15.57
C CYS A 67 4.53 -1.32 -16.11
N LYS A 68 4.52 -2.38 -15.33
CA LYS A 68 3.69 -3.57 -15.54
C LYS A 68 2.98 -3.92 -14.25
N TRP A 69 1.67 -4.05 -14.30
CA TRP A 69 0.84 -4.42 -13.16
C TRP A 69 0.62 -5.94 -13.13
N VAL A 70 0.70 -6.54 -11.95
CA VAL A 70 0.50 -7.96 -11.72
C VAL A 70 -0.54 -8.12 -10.62
N GLU A 71 -1.73 -8.58 -11.00
CA GLU A 71 -2.83 -8.77 -10.06
C GLU A 71 -2.57 -9.96 -9.12
N SER A 72 -2.93 -9.79 -7.86
CA SER A 72 -2.87 -10.82 -6.81
C SER A 72 -3.75 -10.39 -5.66
N ASP A 73 -4.34 -11.34 -4.91
CA ASP A 73 -4.96 -11.03 -3.63
C ASP A 73 -3.93 -10.46 -2.66
N PHE A 74 -4.39 -9.59 -1.75
CA PHE A 74 -3.49 -8.81 -0.88
C PHE A 74 -2.60 -9.67 0.03
N ASP A 75 -3.12 -10.77 0.57
CA ASP A 75 -2.36 -11.71 1.40
C ASP A 75 -1.20 -12.38 0.65
N GLY A 76 -1.32 -12.48 -0.69
CA GLY A 76 -0.30 -12.98 -1.61
C GLY A 76 0.84 -11.99 -1.92
N MET A 77 0.73 -10.71 -1.54
CA MET A 77 1.67 -9.66 -1.96
C MET A 77 3.10 -9.89 -1.43
N ILE A 78 3.28 -10.06 -0.12
CA ILE A 78 4.61 -10.28 0.47
C ILE A 78 5.23 -11.61 0.02
N PRO A 79 4.50 -12.75 0.03
CA PRO A 79 4.99 -13.99 -0.58
C PRO A 79 5.39 -13.84 -2.05
N GLY A 80 4.56 -13.17 -2.86
CA GLY A 80 4.81 -12.93 -4.27
C GLY A 80 6.06 -12.08 -4.53
N LEU A 81 6.25 -11.03 -3.74
CA LEU A 81 7.44 -10.19 -3.77
C LEU A 81 8.71 -10.99 -3.46
N ASN A 82 8.68 -11.81 -2.41
CA ASN A 82 9.79 -12.67 -2.03
C ASN A 82 10.10 -13.75 -3.09
N ALA A 83 9.06 -14.24 -3.79
CA ALA A 83 9.18 -15.17 -4.92
C ALA A 83 9.55 -14.49 -6.25
N ASN A 84 9.78 -13.17 -6.28
CA ASN A 84 10.08 -12.36 -7.48
C ASN A 84 8.97 -12.43 -8.56
N LYS A 85 7.70 -12.60 -8.19
CA LYS A 85 6.58 -12.49 -9.11
C LYS A 85 6.46 -11.05 -9.64
N PHE A 86 6.76 -10.06 -8.79
CA PHE A 86 6.85 -8.64 -9.09
C PHE A 86 8.04 -8.02 -8.34
N ASP A 87 8.41 -6.81 -8.71
CA ASP A 87 9.60 -6.11 -8.18
C ASP A 87 9.24 -5.21 -6.99
N GLY A 88 8.00 -4.70 -6.96
CA GLY A 88 7.44 -3.91 -5.87
C GLY A 88 5.94 -4.19 -5.70
N VAL A 89 5.37 -3.69 -4.62
CA VAL A 89 3.93 -3.71 -4.34
C VAL A 89 3.45 -2.28 -4.20
N ILE A 90 2.48 -1.89 -5.02
CA ILE A 90 1.70 -0.65 -4.87
C ILE A 90 0.24 -1.10 -4.81
N SER A 91 -0.30 -1.17 -3.60
CA SER A 91 -1.65 -1.63 -3.29
C SER A 91 -2.01 -1.21 -1.86
N SER A 92 -1.97 0.09 -1.61
CA SER A 92 -2.31 0.69 -0.32
C SER A 92 -1.59 0.02 0.87
N MET A 93 -0.36 -0.50 0.65
CA MET A 93 0.35 -1.33 1.63
C MET A 93 0.90 -0.50 2.78
N THR A 94 0.31 -0.64 3.96
CA THR A 94 0.73 0.05 5.18
C THR A 94 2.09 -0.44 5.67
N VAL A 95 2.96 0.48 6.07
CA VAL A 95 4.25 0.21 6.72
C VAL A 95 4.01 -0.25 8.16
N THR A 96 4.50 -1.42 8.53
CA THR A 96 4.43 -1.94 9.91
C THR A 96 5.74 -2.58 10.32
N PRO A 97 6.09 -2.60 11.63
CA PRO A 97 7.29 -3.28 12.10
C PRO A 97 7.33 -4.78 11.75
N ALA A 98 6.17 -5.42 11.65
CA ALA A 98 6.07 -6.83 11.25
C ALA A 98 6.44 -7.02 9.77
N ARG A 99 5.92 -6.17 8.88
CA ARG A 99 6.23 -6.20 7.45
C ARG A 99 7.67 -5.79 7.17
N GLU A 100 8.21 -4.80 7.90
CA GLU A 100 9.61 -4.37 7.78
C GLU A 100 10.63 -5.46 8.10
N LYS A 101 10.26 -6.49 8.87
CA LYS A 101 11.13 -7.68 9.07
C LYS A 101 11.26 -8.51 7.79
N ALA A 102 10.23 -8.55 6.95
CA ALA A 102 10.14 -9.41 5.77
C ALA A 102 10.49 -8.71 4.45
N ILE A 103 10.21 -7.40 4.36
CA ILE A 103 10.39 -6.57 3.16
C ILE A 103 10.96 -5.20 3.54
N ASP A 104 11.44 -4.44 2.56
CA ASP A 104 11.77 -3.03 2.71
C ASP A 104 10.64 -2.16 2.12
N PHE A 105 10.68 -0.87 2.42
CA PHE A 105 9.71 0.10 1.92
C PHE A 105 10.41 1.32 1.29
N SER A 106 9.76 1.92 0.30
CA SER A 106 10.12 3.24 -0.21
C SER A 106 9.84 4.35 0.82
N SER A 107 10.10 5.60 0.45
CA SER A 107 9.48 6.75 1.10
C SER A 107 7.95 6.65 1.04
N GLU A 108 7.28 7.42 1.91
CA GLU A 108 5.82 7.45 2.00
C GLU A 108 5.17 7.76 0.66
N LEU A 109 4.08 7.03 0.34
CA LEU A 109 3.16 7.38 -0.74
C LEU A 109 2.02 8.26 -0.20
N PHE A 110 1.34 7.82 0.84
CA PHE A 110 0.25 8.54 1.51
C PHE A 110 -0.02 7.97 2.89
N SER A 111 -0.95 8.57 3.62
CA SER A 111 -1.43 8.10 4.92
C SER A 111 -2.95 8.19 5.00
N GLY A 112 -3.57 7.20 5.64
CA GLY A 112 -5.00 7.18 5.89
C GLY A 112 -5.36 6.37 7.14
N PRO A 113 -6.38 6.79 7.92
CA PRO A 113 -6.82 6.06 9.11
C PRO A 113 -7.68 4.84 8.75
N THR A 114 -7.80 3.92 9.69
CA THR A 114 -8.74 2.80 9.65
C THR A 114 -10.07 3.18 10.31
N SER A 115 -11.18 2.66 9.80
CA SER A 115 -12.52 2.84 10.35
C SER A 115 -13.38 1.59 10.20
N TYR A 116 -14.54 1.57 10.88
CA TYR A 116 -15.58 0.61 10.60
C TYR A 116 -16.61 1.19 9.63
N VAL A 117 -17.24 0.31 8.85
CA VAL A 117 -18.46 0.60 8.08
C VAL A 117 -19.59 -0.26 8.60
N PHE A 118 -20.74 0.32 8.84
CA PHE A 118 -21.94 -0.36 9.33
C PHE A 118 -23.20 0.35 8.85
N LYS A 119 -24.37 -0.28 9.00
CA LYS A 119 -25.66 0.32 8.62
C LYS A 119 -25.97 1.54 9.49
N LYS A 120 -26.47 2.61 8.88
CA LYS A 120 -27.00 3.78 9.58
C LYS A 120 -28.06 3.37 10.61
N GLY A 121 -27.99 3.93 11.80
CA GLY A 121 -28.91 3.63 12.88
C GLY A 121 -28.72 2.26 13.53
N SER A 122 -27.64 1.55 13.26
CA SER A 122 -27.31 0.25 13.89
C SER A 122 -26.94 0.37 15.38
N GLY A 123 -26.57 1.57 15.84
CA GLY A 123 -26.04 1.82 17.18
C GLY A 123 -24.58 1.40 17.36
N LEU A 124 -23.90 1.03 16.26
CA LEU A 124 -22.45 0.73 16.26
C LEU A 124 -21.64 2.02 16.20
N SER A 125 -20.38 1.95 16.64
CA SER A 125 -19.44 3.09 16.66
C SER A 125 -18.00 2.61 16.54
N ASP A 126 -17.05 3.52 16.68
CA ASP A 126 -15.62 3.24 16.83
C ASP A 126 -15.26 2.53 18.15
N ASP A 127 -16.16 2.54 19.14
CA ASP A 127 -15.97 1.81 20.40
C ASP A 127 -16.15 0.30 20.20
N VAL A 128 -15.10 -0.47 20.50
CA VAL A 128 -15.11 -1.94 20.44
C VAL A 128 -16.25 -2.56 21.26
N ALA A 129 -16.67 -1.93 22.35
CA ALA A 129 -17.77 -2.42 23.18
C ALA A 129 -19.10 -2.49 22.40
N SER A 130 -19.34 -1.58 21.45
CA SER A 130 -20.53 -1.58 20.60
C SER A 130 -20.60 -2.78 19.65
N LEU A 131 -19.44 -3.38 19.34
CA LEU A 131 -19.30 -4.50 18.41
C LEU A 131 -19.38 -5.87 19.08
N LYS A 132 -19.48 -5.94 20.42
CA LYS A 132 -19.52 -7.20 21.15
C LYS A 132 -20.69 -8.08 20.68
N GLY A 133 -20.40 -9.34 20.33
CA GLY A 133 -21.37 -10.30 19.79
C GLY A 133 -21.75 -10.09 18.31
N LYS A 134 -21.28 -9.00 17.68
CA LYS A 134 -21.50 -8.66 16.28
C LYS A 134 -20.50 -9.40 15.36
N SER A 135 -20.82 -9.45 14.07
CA SER A 135 -20.00 -10.02 13.02
C SER A 135 -19.26 -8.91 12.27
N VAL A 136 -17.93 -8.92 12.27
CA VAL A 136 -17.08 -7.93 11.60
C VAL A 136 -16.22 -8.61 10.55
N GLY A 137 -16.33 -8.17 9.29
CA GLY A 137 -15.53 -8.65 8.15
C GLY A 137 -14.27 -7.80 7.94
N TYR A 138 -13.23 -8.46 7.44
CA TYR A 138 -11.97 -7.82 7.05
C TYR A 138 -11.30 -8.58 5.90
N GLU A 139 -10.41 -7.90 5.19
CA GLU A 139 -9.58 -8.48 4.15
C GLU A 139 -8.33 -9.13 4.76
N GLN A 140 -7.96 -10.33 4.27
CA GLN A 140 -6.80 -11.10 4.72
C GLN A 140 -5.46 -10.41 4.39
N GLY A 141 -4.45 -10.63 5.23
CA GLY A 141 -3.11 -10.07 5.06
C GLY A 141 -2.98 -8.60 5.45
N THR A 142 -4.09 -7.93 5.85
CA THR A 142 -4.13 -6.50 6.17
C THR A 142 -3.76 -6.22 7.64
N ILE A 143 -3.55 -4.94 7.97
CA ILE A 143 -3.41 -4.49 9.37
C ILE A 143 -4.71 -4.65 10.13
N GLN A 144 -5.84 -4.55 9.43
CA GLN A 144 -7.17 -4.76 9.98
C GLN A 144 -7.37 -6.21 10.45
N GLU A 145 -6.82 -7.20 9.74
CA GLU A 145 -6.76 -8.58 10.22
C GLU A 145 -6.01 -8.70 11.54
N ALA A 146 -4.82 -8.10 11.61
CA ALA A 146 -4.00 -8.15 12.81
C ALA A 146 -4.73 -7.54 14.02
N TYR A 147 -5.39 -6.40 13.80
CA TYR A 147 -6.22 -5.74 14.82
C TYR A 147 -7.44 -6.59 15.18
N ALA A 148 -8.16 -7.13 14.20
CA ALA A 148 -9.35 -7.96 14.45
C ALA A 148 -9.02 -9.16 15.35
N LYS A 149 -7.93 -9.88 15.08
CA LYS A 149 -7.46 -11.01 15.88
C LYS A 149 -6.96 -10.61 17.26
N ALA A 150 -6.23 -9.49 17.35
CA ALA A 150 -5.61 -9.07 18.62
C ALA A 150 -6.59 -8.39 19.57
N VAL A 151 -7.60 -7.69 19.07
CA VAL A 151 -8.50 -6.83 19.83
C VAL A 151 -9.95 -7.29 19.74
N LEU A 152 -10.53 -7.35 18.52
CA LEU A 152 -11.95 -7.61 18.34
C LEU A 152 -12.36 -9.00 18.81
N GLU A 153 -11.63 -10.04 18.40
CA GLU A 153 -11.92 -11.42 18.81
C GLU A 153 -11.88 -11.59 20.33
N LYS A 154 -10.88 -10.97 20.99
CA LYS A 154 -10.77 -11.00 22.46
C LYS A 154 -11.89 -10.24 23.17
N ALA A 155 -12.46 -9.23 22.52
CA ALA A 155 -13.63 -8.49 23.02
C ALA A 155 -14.97 -9.22 22.79
N GLY A 156 -14.95 -10.41 22.18
CA GLY A 156 -16.15 -11.20 21.91
C GLY A 156 -16.87 -10.79 20.63
N VAL A 157 -16.18 -10.16 19.69
CA VAL A 157 -16.65 -9.90 18.33
C VAL A 157 -16.41 -11.14 17.47
N LYS A 158 -17.36 -11.50 16.61
CA LYS A 158 -17.21 -12.57 15.63
C LYS A 158 -16.50 -12.00 14.42
N ILE A 159 -15.26 -12.42 14.18
CA ILE A 159 -14.44 -11.93 13.08
C ILE A 159 -14.53 -12.87 11.87
N GLN A 160 -14.64 -12.30 10.66
CA GLN A 160 -14.73 -13.06 9.40
C GLN A 160 -13.72 -12.53 8.39
N ALA A 161 -12.84 -13.41 7.93
CA ALA A 161 -11.82 -13.11 6.93
C ALA A 161 -12.34 -13.34 5.50
N TYR A 162 -11.91 -12.50 4.56
CA TYR A 162 -12.23 -12.56 3.14
C TYR A 162 -10.96 -12.39 2.30
N ALA A 163 -10.98 -12.93 1.08
CA ALA A 163 -9.82 -12.81 0.17
C ALA A 163 -9.58 -11.35 -0.28
N ASN A 164 -10.66 -10.56 -0.42
CA ASN A 164 -10.58 -9.16 -0.85
C ASN A 164 -11.74 -8.32 -0.28
N GLN A 165 -11.62 -7.00 -0.39
CA GLN A 165 -12.59 -6.05 0.19
C GLN A 165 -13.96 -6.10 -0.49
N ASP A 166 -14.05 -6.42 -1.78
CA ASP A 166 -15.34 -6.55 -2.49
C ASP A 166 -16.21 -7.65 -1.88
N GLN A 167 -15.59 -8.77 -1.48
CA GLN A 167 -16.31 -9.86 -0.80
C GLN A 167 -16.80 -9.45 0.59
N VAL A 168 -16.01 -8.65 1.33
CA VAL A 168 -16.45 -8.07 2.62
C VAL A 168 -17.70 -7.24 2.42
N TYR A 169 -17.70 -6.33 1.44
CA TYR A 169 -18.86 -5.50 1.15
C TYR A 169 -20.07 -6.29 0.63
N ALA A 170 -19.84 -7.34 -0.15
CA ALA A 170 -20.93 -8.21 -0.59
C ALA A 170 -21.66 -8.84 0.61
N ASP A 171 -20.94 -9.35 1.59
CA ASP A 171 -21.54 -9.96 2.79
C ASP A 171 -22.11 -8.92 3.77
N LEU A 172 -21.50 -7.75 3.85
CA LEU A 172 -22.08 -6.62 4.61
C LEU A 172 -23.44 -6.20 4.03
N LYS A 173 -23.56 -6.06 2.70
CA LYS A 173 -24.80 -5.73 2.00
C LYS A 173 -25.88 -6.79 2.19
N ASN A 174 -25.49 -8.06 2.15
CA ASN A 174 -26.39 -9.19 2.35
C ASN A 174 -26.80 -9.40 3.81
N GLY A 175 -26.29 -8.61 4.76
CA GLY A 175 -26.60 -8.70 6.19
C GLY A 175 -25.99 -9.91 6.87
N ARG A 176 -24.96 -10.53 6.29
CA ARG A 176 -24.15 -11.59 6.92
C ARG A 176 -23.12 -11.01 7.89
N LEU A 177 -22.75 -9.74 7.68
CA LEU A 177 -21.92 -8.96 8.57
C LEU A 177 -22.72 -7.80 9.17
N ASP A 178 -22.44 -7.48 10.43
CA ASP A 178 -22.94 -6.27 11.10
C ASP A 178 -22.08 -5.05 10.75
N ALA A 179 -20.76 -5.26 10.57
CA ALA A 179 -19.80 -4.22 10.20
C ALA A 179 -18.64 -4.79 9.37
N SER A 180 -17.87 -3.91 8.75
CA SER A 180 -16.56 -4.20 8.19
C SER A 180 -15.51 -3.26 8.77
N ILE A 181 -14.22 -3.64 8.71
CA ILE A 181 -13.09 -2.80 9.10
C ILE A 181 -12.11 -2.69 7.92
N GLN A 182 -11.78 -1.46 7.50
CA GLN A 182 -10.93 -1.13 6.34
C GLN A 182 -10.39 0.30 6.46
N ASP A 183 -9.65 0.76 5.46
CA ASP A 183 -9.23 2.14 5.39
C ASP A 183 -10.43 3.09 5.23
N MET A 184 -10.42 4.17 6.00
CA MET A 184 -11.52 5.13 6.05
C MET A 184 -11.78 5.78 4.70
N LEU A 185 -10.72 6.18 3.99
CA LEU A 185 -10.87 6.84 2.69
C LEU A 185 -11.42 5.89 1.62
N GLN A 186 -11.00 4.62 1.66
CA GLN A 186 -11.55 3.57 0.80
C GLN A 186 -13.06 3.42 1.05
N ALA A 187 -13.47 3.38 2.32
CA ALA A 187 -14.88 3.32 2.68
C ALA A 187 -15.66 4.55 2.24
N GLU A 188 -15.18 5.76 2.58
CA GLU A 188 -15.90 7.01 2.31
C GLU A 188 -16.01 7.33 0.82
N LEU A 189 -14.94 7.14 0.07
CA LEU A 189 -14.85 7.59 -1.33
C LEU A 189 -15.12 6.47 -2.34
N GLY A 190 -14.91 5.23 -1.96
CA GLY A 190 -15.24 4.05 -2.76
C GLY A 190 -16.66 3.57 -2.46
N PHE A 191 -16.84 2.93 -1.30
CA PHE A 191 -18.09 2.25 -0.98
C PHE A 191 -19.27 3.20 -0.72
N LEU A 192 -19.15 4.19 0.18
CA LEU A 192 -20.26 5.08 0.56
C LEU A 192 -20.76 5.97 -0.58
N LYS A 193 -19.89 6.30 -1.55
CA LYS A 193 -20.28 7.04 -2.75
C LYS A 193 -20.95 6.18 -3.82
N SER A 194 -20.90 4.87 -3.68
CA SER A 194 -21.63 3.96 -4.56
C SER A 194 -23.11 3.89 -4.19
N PRO A 195 -24.00 3.48 -5.11
CA PRO A 195 -25.42 3.24 -4.78
C PRO A 195 -25.61 2.27 -3.61
N ASP A 196 -24.73 1.29 -3.47
CA ASP A 196 -24.75 0.27 -2.42
C ASP A 196 -24.42 0.83 -1.03
N GLY A 197 -23.65 1.90 -0.95
CA GLY A 197 -23.23 2.55 0.28
C GLY A 197 -24.27 3.49 0.92
N ALA A 198 -25.36 3.81 0.22
CA ALA A 198 -26.31 4.86 0.64
C ALA A 198 -26.90 4.66 2.06
N ASN A 199 -27.05 3.40 2.50
CA ASN A 199 -27.60 3.03 3.80
C ASN A 199 -26.52 2.76 4.87
N TYR A 200 -25.28 3.08 4.59
CA TYR A 200 -24.14 2.82 5.47
C TYR A 200 -23.51 4.13 5.93
N GLU A 201 -22.74 4.03 6.98
CA GLU A 201 -21.92 5.12 7.54
C GLU A 201 -20.57 4.59 7.99
N VAL A 202 -19.61 5.50 8.08
CA VAL A 202 -18.25 5.24 8.56
C VAL A 202 -18.14 5.71 10.00
N SER A 203 -17.47 4.94 10.86
CA SER A 203 -17.12 5.37 12.21
C SER A 203 -16.10 6.50 12.18
N LYS A 204 -15.84 7.11 13.35
CA LYS A 204 -14.60 7.85 13.56
C LYS A 204 -13.40 6.92 13.34
N PRO A 205 -12.20 7.49 13.10
CA PRO A 205 -10.97 6.70 13.05
C PRO A 205 -10.80 5.82 14.28
N VAL A 206 -10.42 4.56 14.06
CA VAL A 206 -10.08 3.63 15.14
C VAL A 206 -8.65 3.92 15.59
N ASP A 207 -8.48 4.38 16.82
CA ASP A 207 -7.17 4.68 17.41
C ASP A 207 -6.53 3.41 17.97
N SER A 208 -5.43 2.97 17.35
CA SER A 208 -4.67 1.81 17.79
C SER A 208 -3.26 1.80 17.20
N GLU A 209 -2.26 1.46 18.01
CA GLU A 209 -0.89 1.23 17.53
C GLU A 209 -0.78 0.08 16.50
N LEU A 210 -1.78 -0.81 16.45
CA LEU A 210 -1.87 -1.90 15.46
C LEU A 210 -2.37 -1.41 14.10
N LEU A 211 -2.87 -0.18 13.99
CA LEU A 211 -3.45 0.42 12.80
C LEU A 211 -2.67 1.68 12.37
N PRO A 212 -1.36 1.56 12.07
CA PRO A 212 -0.60 2.70 11.57
C PRO A 212 -1.15 3.15 10.21
N ALA A 213 -1.00 4.44 9.90
CA ALA A 213 -1.63 5.05 8.72
C ALA A 213 -0.74 5.12 7.47
N LYS A 214 0.59 5.07 7.65
CA LYS A 214 1.56 5.32 6.57
C LYS A 214 1.60 4.17 5.57
N THR A 215 1.45 4.48 4.27
CA THR A 215 1.62 3.54 3.16
C THR A 215 2.88 3.86 2.35
N ALA A 216 3.46 2.83 1.73
CA ALA A 216 4.64 2.96 0.89
C ALA A 216 4.73 1.78 -0.11
N VAL A 217 5.61 1.89 -1.12
CA VAL A 217 5.89 0.78 -2.02
C VAL A 217 6.63 -0.31 -1.26
N GLY A 218 6.04 -1.50 -1.18
CA GLY A 218 6.71 -2.69 -0.64
C GLY A 218 7.79 -3.18 -1.61
N ILE A 219 8.98 -3.48 -1.11
CA ILE A 219 10.16 -3.86 -1.91
C ILE A 219 10.80 -5.08 -1.27
N LYS A 220 11.31 -6.01 -2.09
CA LYS A 220 12.03 -7.18 -1.57
C LYS A 220 13.18 -6.74 -0.65
N LYS A 221 13.28 -7.39 0.51
CA LYS A 221 14.27 -7.10 1.54
C LYS A 221 15.69 -7.03 0.97
N GLY A 222 16.41 -5.95 1.29
CA GLY A 222 17.79 -5.72 0.86
C GLY A 222 17.96 -5.16 -0.55
N ASN A 223 16.87 -4.91 -1.32
CA ASN A 223 16.97 -4.31 -2.65
C ASN A 223 17.12 -2.77 -2.56
N LYS A 224 18.28 -2.33 -2.09
CA LYS A 224 18.61 -0.92 -1.87
C LYS A 224 18.58 -0.08 -3.14
N ASP A 225 18.99 -0.68 -4.28
CA ASP A 225 19.01 0.02 -5.58
C ASP A 225 17.60 0.38 -6.03
N LEU A 226 16.63 -0.55 -5.91
CA LEU A 226 15.24 -0.27 -6.26
C LEU A 226 14.62 0.72 -5.28
N LYS A 227 14.92 0.59 -3.98
CA LYS A 227 14.47 1.57 -2.98
C LYS A 227 14.92 2.98 -3.34
N ALA A 228 16.22 3.18 -3.58
CA ALA A 228 16.77 4.48 -3.93
C ALA A 228 16.16 5.04 -5.23
N LEU A 229 15.92 4.17 -6.22
CA LEU A 229 15.28 4.54 -7.47
C LEU A 229 13.84 5.03 -7.26
N LEU A 230 13.04 4.27 -6.50
CA LEU A 230 11.65 4.64 -6.20
C LEU A 230 11.56 5.91 -5.35
N ASP A 231 12.41 6.03 -4.32
CA ASP A 231 12.47 7.24 -3.48
C ASP A 231 12.79 8.48 -4.32
N LYS A 232 13.70 8.37 -5.30
CA LYS A 232 13.99 9.44 -6.26
C LYS A 232 12.77 9.81 -7.10
N GLY A 233 12.04 8.81 -7.64
CA GLY A 233 10.83 9.05 -8.44
C GLY A 233 9.73 9.70 -7.62
N ILE A 234 9.46 9.19 -6.42
CA ILE A 234 8.45 9.76 -5.51
C ILE A 234 8.79 11.22 -5.18
N LYS A 235 10.06 11.49 -4.81
CA LYS A 235 10.49 12.86 -4.53
C LYS A 235 10.29 13.79 -5.74
N ALA A 236 10.64 13.35 -6.93
CA ALA A 236 10.47 14.17 -8.14
C ALA A 236 9.00 14.52 -8.38
N LEU A 237 8.05 13.59 -8.17
CA LEU A 237 6.61 13.88 -8.29
C LEU A 237 6.11 14.92 -7.27
N HIS A 238 6.74 15.00 -6.11
CA HIS A 238 6.44 16.06 -5.13
C HIS A 238 7.05 17.40 -5.55
N ASP A 239 8.30 17.39 -6.03
CA ASP A 239 9.04 18.60 -6.41
C ASP A 239 8.40 19.31 -7.62
N ASP A 240 7.84 18.55 -8.57
CA ASP A 240 7.23 19.09 -9.80
C ASP A 240 5.71 19.31 -9.69
N GLY A 241 5.10 18.95 -8.54
CA GLY A 241 3.68 19.11 -8.27
C GLY A 241 2.78 18.01 -8.86
N LYS A 242 3.34 17.03 -9.55
CA LYS A 242 2.57 15.93 -10.17
C LYS A 242 1.82 15.08 -9.15
N TYR A 243 2.44 14.85 -7.98
CA TYR A 243 1.77 14.18 -6.88
C TYR A 243 0.48 14.90 -6.47
N ALA A 244 0.53 16.24 -6.30
CA ALA A 244 -0.63 17.04 -5.92
C ALA A 244 -1.73 17.00 -6.99
N GLU A 245 -1.38 16.99 -8.29
CA GLU A 245 -2.34 16.84 -9.38
C GLU A 245 -3.08 15.50 -9.30
N ILE A 246 -2.34 14.40 -9.11
CA ILE A 246 -2.91 13.05 -8.99
C ILE A 246 -3.79 12.97 -7.73
N GLN A 247 -3.31 13.44 -6.59
CA GLN A 247 -4.09 13.48 -5.36
C GLN A 247 -5.39 14.25 -5.53
N LYS A 248 -5.34 15.45 -6.13
CA LYS A 248 -6.52 16.27 -6.38
C LYS A 248 -7.53 15.61 -7.31
N LYS A 249 -7.06 14.88 -8.31
CA LYS A 249 -7.93 14.11 -9.24
C LYS A 249 -8.80 13.09 -8.49
N HIS A 250 -8.24 12.40 -7.50
CA HIS A 250 -8.93 11.30 -6.80
C HIS A 250 -9.62 11.74 -5.51
N PHE A 251 -9.05 12.70 -4.78
CA PHE A 251 -9.44 13.04 -3.42
C PHE A 251 -9.80 14.53 -3.24
N GLY A 252 -9.77 15.32 -4.31
CA GLY A 252 -10.06 16.76 -4.22
C GLY A 252 -8.99 17.49 -3.41
N ASP A 253 -9.45 18.28 -2.41
CA ASP A 253 -8.55 19.10 -1.60
C ASP A 253 -8.03 18.37 -0.34
N LEU A 254 -8.30 17.07 -0.18
CA LEU A 254 -7.73 16.28 0.91
C LEU A 254 -6.22 16.15 0.74
N ASN A 255 -5.47 16.40 1.82
CA ASN A 255 -4.02 16.15 1.85
C ASN A 255 -3.75 14.81 2.51
N LEU A 256 -3.26 13.84 1.75
CA LEU A 256 -2.96 12.49 2.22
C LEU A 256 -1.47 12.29 2.54
N TYR A 257 -0.62 13.24 2.18
CA TYR A 257 0.82 13.14 2.39
C TYR A 257 1.25 13.82 3.69
N SER A 258 1.85 13.06 4.61
CA SER A 258 2.27 13.58 5.90
C SER A 258 3.60 14.33 5.85
N GLY A 259 4.43 14.04 4.83
CA GLY A 259 5.74 14.65 4.67
C GLY A 259 6.80 14.17 5.68
N LYS A 260 6.56 13.01 6.35
CA LYS A 260 7.43 12.48 7.42
C LYS A 260 8.20 11.24 7.00
#